data_ee5bede82b7bd86058256409406f75cb
#
_entry.id   ee5bede82b7bd86058256409406f75cb
#
_cell.length_a   1.000
_cell.length_b   1.000
_cell.length_c   1.000
_cell.angle_alpha   90.00
_cell.angle_beta   90.00
_cell.angle_gamma   90.00
#
_symmetry.space_group_name_H-M   'P 1'
#
loop_
_entity.id
_entity.type
_entity.pdbx_description
1 polymer ?
#
loop_
_entity_poly.entity_id
_entity_poly.type
_entity_poly.pdbx_seq_one_letter_code
_entity_poly.pdbx_strand_id
1 'polypeptide(L)'
;MGERHRRRFELCGVNFVAVADSKAEFDGIVDKLNFGAGELSAGVDFAVVASPATTHYDYAKFFLERHIPVFVEKPLATTAEQAQELVDMAAASGTTLFVAQSECFNPIFLNFRKHFVAELNSRIASNEGGAGVHLEFRREHRYSSRCRDVNVMLDLLVHDLSMFLTMFRAEDVKMEWLKTGKKASNDEAEFDSAMMRLRVASGEYRGVIADFYVNRKSNCDMREIAVEFPKSRYTVSLARYTPEGEIAHVPDSLDNEHRFFLKLLAGACTDWGRRAAQNAADCVRMCGGV
;
A
#
# COMPACT_ATOMS: atom_id res chain seq x y z
N MET A 1 9.67 -1.80 -10.44
CA MET A 1 8.18 -1.90 -10.52
C MET A 1 7.64 -1.33 -11.83
N GLY A 2 8.16 -0.24 -12.35
CA GLY A 2 7.66 0.41 -13.56
C GLY A 2 7.38 -0.52 -14.72
N GLU A 3 8.32 -1.38 -15.10
CA GLU A 3 8.11 -2.35 -16.18
C GLU A 3 6.98 -3.36 -15.91
N ARG A 4 6.77 -3.74 -14.64
CA ARG A 4 5.65 -4.63 -14.26
C ARG A 4 4.31 -3.92 -14.44
N HIS A 5 4.22 -2.64 -14.06
CA HIS A 5 3.01 -1.83 -14.25
C HIS A 5 2.76 -1.61 -15.74
N ARG A 6 3.79 -1.24 -16.50
CA ARG A 6 3.69 -1.03 -17.94
C ARG A 6 3.04 -2.23 -18.64
N ARG A 7 3.63 -3.41 -18.48
CA ARG A 7 3.12 -4.65 -19.12
C ARG A 7 1.66 -4.95 -18.78
N ARG A 8 1.26 -4.71 -17.51
CA ARG A 8 -0.11 -4.98 -17.07
C ARG A 8 -1.11 -3.96 -17.61
N PHE A 9 -0.75 -2.70 -17.66
CA PHE A 9 -1.58 -1.67 -18.28
C PHE A 9 -1.71 -1.92 -19.79
N GLU A 10 -0.64 -2.31 -20.48
CA GLU A 10 -0.69 -2.71 -21.89
C GLU A 10 -1.66 -3.88 -22.12
N LEU A 11 -1.65 -4.89 -21.25
CA LEU A 11 -2.61 -6.00 -21.30
C LEU A 11 -4.07 -5.55 -21.04
N CYS A 12 -4.25 -4.41 -20.39
CA CYS A 12 -5.56 -3.78 -20.20
C CYS A 12 -5.95 -2.82 -21.36
N GLY A 13 -5.15 -2.72 -22.42
CA GLY A 13 -5.40 -1.87 -23.57
C GLY A 13 -4.91 -0.43 -23.42
N VAL A 14 -4.08 -0.13 -22.41
CA VAL A 14 -3.46 1.20 -22.25
C VAL A 14 -2.29 1.35 -23.23
N ASN A 15 -2.24 2.48 -23.91
CA ASN A 15 -1.12 2.85 -24.77
C ASN A 15 -0.19 3.83 -24.07
N PHE A 16 1.07 3.46 -23.88
CA PHE A 16 2.08 4.35 -23.30
C PHE A 16 2.63 5.31 -24.34
N VAL A 17 2.38 6.60 -24.16
CA VAL A 17 2.87 7.66 -25.06
C VAL A 17 4.27 8.12 -24.69
N ALA A 18 4.68 7.93 -23.42
CA ALA A 18 6.02 8.23 -22.93
C ALA A 18 6.38 7.32 -21.75
N VAL A 19 7.65 6.97 -21.63
CA VAL A 19 8.23 6.27 -20.46
C VAL A 19 9.55 6.94 -20.12
N ALA A 20 9.76 7.32 -18.87
CA ALA A 20 11.02 7.88 -18.38
C ALA A 20 11.64 6.95 -17.34
N ASP A 21 12.90 6.60 -17.51
CA ASP A 21 13.68 5.83 -16.55
C ASP A 21 15.14 6.31 -16.58
N SER A 22 15.73 6.56 -15.41
CA SER A 22 17.12 7.05 -15.31
C SER A 22 18.18 6.00 -15.69
N LYS A 23 17.81 4.75 -15.81
CA LYS A 23 18.73 3.60 -15.99
C LYS A 23 18.48 2.78 -17.24
N ALA A 24 17.41 3.00 -17.95
CA ALA A 24 17.04 2.17 -19.10
C ALA A 24 17.14 2.94 -20.41
N GLU A 25 17.77 2.34 -21.40
CA GLU A 25 17.63 2.70 -22.79
C GLU A 25 16.38 1.99 -23.31
N PHE A 26 15.36 2.75 -23.69
CA PHE A 26 14.16 2.22 -24.26
C PHE A 26 13.96 2.84 -25.65
N ASP A 27 13.66 2.06 -26.66
CA ASP A 27 13.25 2.57 -27.97
C ASP A 27 11.93 3.32 -27.87
N GLY A 28 11.92 4.59 -28.27
CA GLY A 28 10.71 5.42 -28.32
C GLY A 28 10.46 6.27 -27.07
N ILE A 29 11.46 6.49 -26.23
CA ILE A 29 11.32 7.23 -24.98
C ILE A 29 11.78 8.67 -25.12
N VAL A 30 11.02 9.56 -24.48
CA VAL A 30 11.42 10.93 -24.23
C VAL A 30 12.53 10.90 -23.17
N ASP A 31 13.74 11.21 -23.58
CA ASP A 31 14.86 11.47 -22.68
C ASP A 31 14.41 12.41 -21.56
N LYS A 32 14.48 11.91 -20.31
CA LYS A 32 14.24 12.64 -19.08
C LYS A 32 13.08 13.63 -19.21
N LEU A 33 11.95 13.31 -18.62
CA LEU A 33 10.95 14.33 -18.32
C LEU A 33 11.67 15.48 -17.64
N ASN A 34 11.95 16.53 -18.40
CA ASN A 34 12.59 17.71 -17.89
C ASN A 34 11.49 18.47 -17.16
N PHE A 35 11.34 18.20 -15.84
CA PHE A 35 10.31 18.77 -14.97
C PHE A 35 10.38 20.31 -14.86
N GLY A 36 10.80 20.99 -15.87
CA GLY A 36 10.87 22.45 -15.89
C GLY A 36 10.59 23.10 -17.23
N ALA A 37 10.55 22.37 -18.33
CA ALA A 37 10.53 23.01 -19.66
C ALA A 37 9.74 22.26 -20.75
N GLY A 38 9.09 21.14 -20.48
CA GLY A 38 8.39 20.38 -21.49
C GLY A 38 6.87 20.47 -21.34
N GLU A 39 6.19 20.91 -22.38
CA GLU A 39 4.79 20.64 -22.56
C GLU A 39 4.63 19.12 -22.57
N LEU A 40 3.98 18.56 -21.52
CA LEU A 40 3.37 17.24 -21.65
C LEU A 40 2.44 17.35 -22.84
N SER A 41 2.71 16.58 -23.89
CA SER A 41 1.88 16.57 -25.09
C SER A 41 0.40 16.43 -24.70
N ALA A 42 -0.45 17.29 -25.25
CA ALA A 42 -1.89 17.21 -25.08
C ALA A 42 -2.35 15.76 -25.32
N GLY A 43 -3.09 15.18 -24.35
CA GLY A 43 -3.68 13.84 -24.51
C GLY A 43 -3.11 12.74 -23.59
N VAL A 44 -2.55 13.10 -22.44
CA VAL A 44 -2.21 12.11 -21.40
C VAL A 44 -3.41 11.92 -20.48
N ASP A 45 -3.97 10.71 -20.44
CA ASP A 45 -5.14 10.38 -19.60
C ASP A 45 -4.75 10.17 -18.14
N PHE A 46 -3.54 9.66 -17.87
CA PHE A 46 -2.97 9.48 -16.52
C PHE A 46 -1.47 9.24 -16.56
N ALA A 47 -0.83 9.42 -15.42
CA ALA A 47 0.57 9.12 -15.21
C ALA A 47 0.78 7.96 -14.22
N VAL A 48 1.88 7.21 -14.40
CA VAL A 48 2.32 6.14 -13.50
C VAL A 48 3.65 6.54 -12.88
N VAL A 49 3.70 6.71 -11.57
CA VAL A 49 4.91 7.02 -10.80
C VAL A 49 5.38 5.74 -10.10
N ALA A 50 6.50 5.18 -10.58
CA ALA A 50 7.11 3.96 -10.05
C ALA A 50 8.63 4.10 -9.90
N SER A 51 9.07 5.31 -9.59
CA SER A 51 10.44 5.74 -9.31
C SER A 51 10.89 5.32 -7.89
N PRO A 52 12.07 5.70 -7.39
CA PRO A 52 12.41 5.56 -5.98
C PRO A 52 11.43 6.32 -5.07
N ALA A 53 11.15 5.77 -3.87
CA ALA A 53 10.13 6.29 -2.96
C ALA A 53 10.36 7.77 -2.58
N THR A 54 11.62 8.20 -2.46
CA THR A 54 12.03 9.58 -2.17
C THR A 54 11.60 10.59 -3.23
N THR A 55 11.21 10.14 -4.42
CA THR A 55 10.81 11.01 -5.54
C THR A 55 9.31 10.97 -5.85
N HIS A 56 8.55 10.11 -5.16
CA HIS A 56 7.11 9.95 -5.41
C HIS A 56 6.33 11.25 -5.23
N TYR A 57 6.63 12.00 -4.15
CA TYR A 57 5.97 13.26 -3.86
C TYR A 57 6.12 14.26 -5.00
N ASP A 58 7.36 14.53 -5.45
CA ASP A 58 7.62 15.54 -6.46
C ASP A 58 6.93 15.21 -7.78
N TYR A 59 6.98 13.93 -8.20
CA TYR A 59 6.36 13.50 -9.43
C TYR A 59 4.84 13.47 -9.34
N ALA A 60 4.27 13.00 -8.23
CA ALA A 60 2.82 13.00 -8.05
C ALA A 60 2.28 14.44 -8.02
N LYS A 61 2.94 15.33 -7.28
CA LYS A 61 2.59 16.75 -7.21
C LYS A 61 2.61 17.41 -8.59
N PHE A 62 3.67 17.18 -9.36
CA PHE A 62 3.80 17.71 -10.72
C PHE A 62 2.61 17.37 -11.61
N PHE A 63 2.12 16.12 -11.58
CA PHE A 63 0.98 15.70 -12.38
C PHE A 63 -0.35 16.22 -11.81
N LEU A 64 -0.54 16.21 -10.49
CA LEU A 64 -1.74 16.73 -9.85
C LEU A 64 -1.95 18.22 -10.11
N GLU A 65 -0.88 19.04 -10.09
CA GLU A 65 -0.91 20.46 -10.46
C GLU A 65 -1.40 20.70 -11.89
N ARG A 66 -1.29 19.68 -12.76
CA ARG A 66 -1.74 19.71 -14.15
C ARG A 66 -3.07 19.00 -14.38
N HIS A 67 -3.75 18.66 -13.29
CA HIS A 67 -5.02 17.91 -13.33
C HIS A 67 -4.91 16.57 -14.06
N ILE A 68 -3.73 15.94 -14.06
CA ILE A 68 -3.49 14.63 -14.64
C ILE A 68 -3.67 13.58 -13.54
N PRO A 69 -4.58 12.61 -13.69
CA PRO A 69 -4.71 11.48 -12.77
C PRO A 69 -3.40 10.74 -12.58
N VAL A 70 -3.11 10.31 -11.34
CA VAL A 70 -1.83 9.68 -11.01
C VAL A 70 -2.04 8.32 -10.35
N PHE A 71 -1.34 7.32 -10.87
CA PHE A 71 -1.11 6.04 -10.21
C PHE A 71 0.31 6.08 -9.61
N VAL A 72 0.42 6.04 -8.28
CA VAL A 72 1.72 6.14 -7.56
C VAL A 72 2.02 4.83 -6.86
N GLU A 73 3.26 4.33 -6.98
CA GLU A 73 3.74 3.22 -6.16
C GLU A 73 3.79 3.59 -4.66
N LYS A 74 3.65 2.55 -3.83
CA LYS A 74 3.82 2.71 -2.38
C LYS A 74 5.32 2.92 -2.01
N PRO A 75 5.62 3.65 -0.93
CA PRO A 75 4.73 4.52 -0.16
C PRO A 75 4.31 5.75 -0.97
N LEU A 76 3.18 6.37 -0.66
CA LEU A 76 2.71 7.57 -1.36
C LEU A 76 3.75 8.69 -1.33
N ALA A 77 4.39 8.88 -0.18
CA ALA A 77 5.50 9.81 0.04
C ALA A 77 6.36 9.29 1.20
N THR A 78 7.45 9.98 1.52
CA THR A 78 8.34 9.59 2.62
C THR A 78 8.00 10.27 3.95
N THR A 79 7.18 11.34 3.94
CA THR A 79 6.68 12.02 5.15
C THR A 79 5.16 12.13 5.16
N ALA A 80 4.60 12.25 6.36
CA ALA A 80 3.15 12.40 6.56
C ALA A 80 2.61 13.69 5.92
N GLU A 81 3.36 14.78 6.04
CA GLU A 81 3.00 16.08 5.50
C GLU A 81 2.90 16.03 3.97
N GLN A 82 3.92 15.45 3.32
CA GLN A 82 3.93 15.27 1.87
C GLN A 82 2.77 14.40 1.41
N ALA A 83 2.52 13.29 2.10
CA ALA A 83 1.43 12.38 1.75
C ALA A 83 0.06 13.06 1.89
N GLN A 84 -0.16 13.83 2.95
CA GLN A 84 -1.41 14.55 3.17
C GLN A 84 -1.58 15.68 2.14
N GLU A 85 -0.53 16.42 1.83
CA GLU A 85 -0.58 17.47 0.80
C GLU A 85 -1.05 16.93 -0.55
N LEU A 86 -0.54 15.77 -0.99
CA LEU A 86 -0.98 15.14 -2.24
C LEU A 86 -2.48 14.76 -2.21
N VAL A 87 -2.96 14.24 -1.08
CA VAL A 87 -4.38 13.91 -0.90
C VAL A 87 -5.24 15.16 -0.95
N ASP A 88 -4.83 16.23 -0.27
CA ASP A 88 -5.57 17.49 -0.24
C ASP A 88 -5.60 18.15 -1.63
N MET A 89 -4.49 18.13 -2.37
CA MET A 89 -4.41 18.61 -3.76
C MET A 89 -5.36 17.84 -4.68
N ALA A 90 -5.34 16.51 -4.58
CA ALA A 90 -6.21 15.65 -5.38
C ALA A 90 -7.70 15.91 -5.07
N ALA A 91 -8.04 16.09 -3.77
CA ALA A 91 -9.39 16.41 -3.35
C ALA A 91 -9.85 17.79 -3.83
N ALA A 92 -9.00 18.81 -3.70
CA ALA A 92 -9.30 20.18 -4.10
C ALA A 92 -9.51 20.33 -5.62
N SER A 93 -8.73 19.59 -6.43
CA SER A 93 -8.81 19.63 -7.89
C SER A 93 -9.82 18.64 -8.48
N GLY A 94 -10.32 17.68 -7.69
CA GLY A 94 -11.12 16.56 -8.20
C GLY A 94 -10.31 15.58 -9.07
N THR A 95 -8.98 15.65 -9.02
CA THR A 95 -8.09 14.79 -9.79
C THR A 95 -7.88 13.44 -9.07
N THR A 96 -7.90 12.36 -9.83
CA THR A 96 -7.68 11.03 -9.24
C THR A 96 -6.24 10.84 -8.78
N LEU A 97 -6.04 10.60 -7.49
CA LEU A 97 -4.81 10.09 -6.89
C LEU A 97 -5.05 8.65 -6.45
N PHE A 98 -4.28 7.72 -6.99
CA PHE A 98 -4.35 6.31 -6.65
C PHE A 98 -2.97 5.80 -6.20
N VAL A 99 -2.93 5.12 -5.05
CA VAL A 99 -1.70 4.55 -4.52
C VAL A 99 -1.71 3.04 -4.70
N ALA A 100 -0.65 2.50 -5.27
CA ALA A 100 -0.48 1.08 -5.53
C ALA A 100 -0.31 0.30 -4.22
N GLN A 101 -1.40 -0.19 -3.70
CA GLN A 101 -1.49 -1.01 -2.48
C GLN A 101 -2.00 -2.41 -2.87
N SER A 102 -1.21 -3.13 -3.65
CA SER A 102 -1.60 -4.38 -4.31
C SER A 102 -2.12 -5.46 -3.36
N GLU A 103 -1.67 -5.49 -2.10
CA GLU A 103 -2.17 -6.46 -1.10
C GLU A 103 -3.65 -6.23 -0.75
N CYS A 104 -4.16 -5.00 -0.88
CA CYS A 104 -5.59 -4.71 -0.72
C CYS A 104 -6.45 -5.35 -1.84
N PHE A 105 -5.84 -5.74 -2.95
CA PHE A 105 -6.46 -6.41 -4.10
C PHE A 105 -6.14 -7.90 -4.18
N ASN A 106 -5.42 -8.43 -3.20
CA ASN A 106 -5.09 -9.84 -3.09
C ASN A 106 -6.37 -10.66 -2.84
N PRO A 107 -6.74 -11.63 -3.71
CA PRO A 107 -7.97 -12.40 -3.57
C PRO A 107 -8.07 -13.15 -2.24
N ILE A 108 -6.93 -13.61 -1.70
CA ILE A 108 -6.89 -14.29 -0.40
C ILE A 108 -7.25 -13.29 0.71
N PHE A 109 -6.67 -12.10 0.68
CA PHE A 109 -7.01 -11.05 1.64
C PHE A 109 -8.46 -10.60 1.50
N LEU A 110 -8.97 -10.40 0.29
CA LEU A 110 -10.36 -10.00 0.07
C LEU A 110 -11.36 -11.03 0.63
N ASN A 111 -11.07 -12.32 0.44
CA ASN A 111 -11.88 -13.38 1.05
C ASN A 111 -11.75 -13.37 2.58
N PHE A 112 -10.55 -13.28 3.12
CA PHE A 112 -10.30 -13.13 4.55
C PHE A 112 -11.10 -11.96 5.14
N ARG A 113 -10.95 -10.75 4.56
CA ARG A 113 -11.63 -9.54 5.02
C ARG A 113 -13.14 -9.71 5.07
N LYS A 114 -13.73 -10.30 4.04
CA LYS A 114 -15.18 -10.57 3.98
C LYS A 114 -15.65 -11.39 5.17
N HIS A 115 -14.98 -12.50 5.48
CA HIS A 115 -15.36 -13.38 6.58
C HIS A 115 -15.06 -12.78 7.94
N PHE A 116 -13.91 -12.12 8.10
CA PHE A 116 -13.51 -11.47 9.34
C PHE A 116 -14.47 -10.33 9.73
N VAL A 117 -14.83 -9.46 8.79
CA VAL A 117 -15.77 -8.34 9.04
C VAL A 117 -17.19 -8.89 9.33
N ALA A 118 -17.62 -9.96 8.65
CA ALA A 118 -18.90 -10.61 8.95
C ALA A 118 -18.94 -11.17 10.38
N GLU A 119 -17.85 -11.79 10.85
CA GLU A 119 -17.73 -12.28 12.21
C GLU A 119 -17.75 -11.13 13.23
N LEU A 120 -17.01 -10.05 12.98
CA LEU A 120 -17.06 -8.85 13.84
C LEU A 120 -18.47 -8.28 13.93
N ASN A 121 -19.18 -8.15 12.82
CA ASN A 121 -20.56 -7.64 12.79
C ASN A 121 -21.53 -8.54 13.58
N SER A 122 -21.34 -9.86 13.49
CA SER A 122 -22.10 -10.82 14.30
C SER A 122 -21.87 -10.61 15.80
N ARG A 123 -20.62 -10.38 16.21
CA ARG A 123 -20.27 -10.11 17.61
C ARG A 123 -20.84 -8.79 18.11
N ILE A 124 -20.85 -7.76 17.26
CA ILE A 124 -21.48 -6.46 17.59
C ILE A 124 -22.99 -6.66 17.80
N ALA A 125 -23.65 -7.38 16.91
CA ALA A 125 -25.07 -7.69 17.04
C ALA A 125 -25.41 -8.47 18.34
N SER A 126 -24.43 -9.24 18.85
CA SER A 126 -24.53 -9.98 20.11
C SER A 126 -24.04 -9.20 21.34
N ASN A 127 -23.75 -7.92 21.21
CA ASN A 127 -23.16 -7.04 22.25
C ASN A 127 -21.79 -7.49 22.79
N GLU A 128 -21.08 -8.35 22.07
CA GLU A 128 -19.72 -8.79 22.45
C GLU A 128 -18.63 -7.78 22.00
N GLY A 129 -18.91 -7.00 20.94
CA GLY A 129 -18.01 -6.00 20.39
C GLY A 129 -16.69 -6.56 19.89
N GLY A 130 -15.70 -5.68 19.76
CA GLY A 130 -14.33 -6.04 19.34
C GLY A 130 -13.41 -6.53 20.47
N ALA A 131 -13.89 -6.53 21.72
CA ALA A 131 -13.08 -6.97 22.85
C ALA A 131 -12.68 -8.45 22.74
N GLY A 132 -11.39 -8.74 23.00
CA GLY A 132 -10.84 -10.08 22.88
C GLY A 132 -10.57 -10.53 21.44
N VAL A 133 -10.72 -9.64 20.45
CA VAL A 133 -10.31 -9.92 19.07
C VAL A 133 -8.91 -9.39 18.84
N HIS A 134 -8.02 -10.25 18.39
CA HIS A 134 -6.62 -9.92 18.13
C HIS A 134 -6.22 -10.36 16.72
N LEU A 135 -5.65 -9.42 15.98
CA LEU A 135 -5.04 -9.63 14.68
C LEU A 135 -3.51 -9.60 14.82
N GLU A 136 -2.83 -10.49 14.14
CA GLU A 136 -1.37 -10.46 14.01
C GLU A 136 -1.01 -10.48 12.53
N PHE A 137 -0.39 -9.41 12.05
CA PHE A 137 0.17 -9.32 10.71
C PHE A 137 1.65 -9.60 10.76
N ARG A 138 2.12 -10.55 9.98
CA ARG A 138 3.53 -10.92 9.92
C ARG A 138 4.02 -10.93 8.49
N ARG A 139 5.02 -10.08 8.22
CA ARG A 139 5.65 -9.96 6.92
C ARG A 139 7.16 -10.01 7.05
N GLU A 140 7.73 -11.03 6.48
CA GLU A 140 9.16 -11.25 6.49
C GLU A 140 9.67 -11.45 5.07
N HIS A 141 10.84 -10.92 4.78
CA HIS A 141 11.53 -11.08 3.51
C HIS A 141 13.00 -11.42 3.73
N ARG A 142 13.51 -12.28 2.86
CA ARG A 142 14.95 -12.42 2.69
C ARG A 142 15.51 -11.10 2.17
N TYR A 143 16.74 -10.80 2.55
CA TYR A 143 17.38 -9.55 2.15
C TYR A 143 17.33 -9.34 0.63
N SER A 144 16.94 -8.15 0.24
CA SER A 144 16.92 -7.69 -1.15
C SER A 144 17.63 -6.34 -1.24
N SER A 145 18.34 -6.10 -2.34
CA SER A 145 18.96 -4.80 -2.62
C SER A 145 17.97 -3.71 -3.04
N ARG A 146 16.67 -4.02 -3.06
CA ARG A 146 15.61 -3.08 -3.45
C ARG A 146 15.10 -2.29 -2.25
N CYS A 147 14.49 -1.12 -2.52
CA CYS A 147 13.83 -0.28 -1.50
C CYS A 147 14.73 0.06 -0.30
N ARG A 148 15.98 0.48 -0.58
CA ARG A 148 16.94 0.90 0.45
C ARG A 148 16.81 2.36 0.82
N ASP A 149 16.12 3.13 0.01
CA ASP A 149 15.88 4.55 0.14
C ASP A 149 14.89 4.90 1.27
N VAL A 150 14.23 3.88 1.84
CA VAL A 150 13.31 4.05 2.96
C VAL A 150 13.50 2.95 4.02
N ASN A 151 13.04 3.20 5.25
CA ASN A 151 13.06 2.22 6.32
C ASN A 151 12.04 1.07 6.07
N VAL A 152 12.14 0.01 6.88
CA VAL A 152 11.30 -1.19 6.71
C VAL A 152 9.80 -0.93 6.91
N MET A 153 9.43 0.11 7.64
CA MET A 153 8.01 0.45 7.83
C MET A 153 7.41 1.00 6.53
N LEU A 154 8.07 1.94 5.88
CA LEU A 154 7.64 2.49 4.59
C LEU A 154 7.82 1.48 3.44
N ASP A 155 8.70 0.49 3.60
CA ASP A 155 8.85 -0.57 2.61
C ASP A 155 7.83 -1.70 2.78
N LEU A 156 7.71 -2.29 3.99
CA LEU A 156 6.92 -3.49 4.24
C LEU A 156 5.65 -3.25 5.05
N LEU A 157 5.72 -2.48 6.15
CA LEU A 157 4.60 -2.30 7.06
C LEU A 157 3.42 -1.58 6.41
N VAL A 158 3.67 -0.66 5.48
CA VAL A 158 2.62 0.03 4.71
C VAL A 158 1.66 -0.93 4.00
N HIS A 159 2.12 -2.12 3.58
CA HIS A 159 1.25 -3.14 2.98
C HIS A 159 0.23 -3.68 3.98
N ASP A 160 0.67 -3.98 5.19
CA ASP A 160 -0.17 -4.59 6.23
C ASP A 160 -1.08 -3.54 6.86
N LEU A 161 -0.57 -2.31 7.07
CA LEU A 161 -1.38 -1.16 7.48
C LEU A 161 -2.48 -0.83 6.47
N SER A 162 -2.16 -0.87 5.17
CA SER A 162 -3.16 -0.59 4.14
C SER A 162 -4.30 -1.61 4.17
N MET A 163 -4.00 -2.89 4.34
CA MET A 163 -5.02 -3.93 4.53
C MET A 163 -5.85 -3.68 5.79
N PHE A 164 -5.21 -3.37 6.91
CA PHE A 164 -5.87 -3.07 8.19
C PHE A 164 -6.83 -1.88 8.05
N LEU A 165 -6.40 -0.77 7.43
CA LEU A 165 -7.22 0.42 7.21
C LEU A 165 -8.34 0.23 6.18
N THR A 166 -8.40 -0.89 5.44
CA THR A 166 -9.61 -1.25 4.68
C THR A 166 -10.73 -1.80 5.57
N MET A 167 -10.42 -2.20 6.80
CA MET A 167 -11.34 -2.79 7.77
C MET A 167 -11.70 -1.83 8.91
N PHE A 168 -10.78 -0.93 9.26
CA PHE A 168 -10.90 0.00 10.39
C PHE A 168 -10.60 1.42 9.93
N ARG A 169 -11.32 2.40 10.50
CA ARG A 169 -11.11 3.82 10.19
C ARG A 169 -9.88 4.32 10.93
N ALA A 170 -9.02 5.07 10.27
CA ALA A 170 -7.78 5.56 10.85
C ALA A 170 -8.00 6.45 12.09
N GLU A 171 -9.11 7.24 12.11
CA GLU A 171 -9.50 8.08 13.24
C GLU A 171 -9.92 7.30 14.49
N ASP A 172 -10.34 6.04 14.32
CA ASP A 172 -10.73 5.16 15.43
C ASP A 172 -9.52 4.42 16.04
N VAL A 173 -8.36 4.49 15.40
CA VAL A 173 -7.17 3.69 15.74
C VAL A 173 -6.18 4.52 16.54
N LYS A 174 -5.63 3.92 17.60
CA LYS A 174 -4.53 4.46 18.40
C LYS A 174 -3.34 3.51 18.38
N MET A 175 -2.15 4.07 18.20
CA MET A 175 -0.90 3.34 18.42
C MET A 175 -0.66 3.20 19.92
N GLU A 176 -0.45 1.97 20.39
CA GLU A 176 -0.10 1.70 21.80
C GLU A 176 1.41 1.69 21.98
N TRP A 177 2.13 1.08 21.04
CA TRP A 177 3.60 1.08 21.03
C TRP A 177 4.16 0.78 19.63
N LEU A 178 5.40 1.21 19.45
CA LEU A 178 6.24 0.92 18.28
C LEU A 178 7.65 0.57 18.78
N LYS A 179 8.23 -0.48 18.22
CA LYS A 179 9.61 -0.91 18.48
C LYS A 179 10.31 -1.14 17.14
N THR A 180 11.50 -0.60 17.00
CA THR A 180 12.34 -0.79 15.81
C THR A 180 13.56 -1.64 16.17
N GLY A 181 13.96 -2.51 15.27
CA GLY A 181 15.18 -3.29 15.39
C GLY A 181 16.42 -2.43 15.16
N LYS A 182 17.57 -2.89 15.68
CA LYS A 182 18.84 -2.21 15.43
C LYS A 182 19.22 -2.29 13.97
N LYS A 183 19.87 -1.24 13.47
CA LYS A 183 20.51 -1.21 12.15
C LYS A 183 21.55 -2.34 12.07
N ALA A 184 21.40 -3.25 11.14
CA ALA A 184 22.29 -4.42 11.02
C ALA A 184 23.37 -4.26 9.93
N SER A 185 23.40 -3.14 9.18
CA SER A 185 24.30 -2.96 8.05
C SER A 185 24.61 -1.49 7.76
N ASN A 186 25.60 -1.27 6.88
CA ASN A 186 25.98 0.04 6.33
C ASN A 186 24.99 0.61 5.30
N ASP A 187 23.74 0.11 5.28
CA ASP A 187 22.69 0.63 4.41
C ASP A 187 22.19 1.98 4.93
N GLU A 188 21.67 2.83 4.04
CA GLU A 188 21.15 4.16 4.35
C GLU A 188 19.92 4.12 5.27
N ALA A 189 19.22 2.99 5.29
CA ALA A 189 18.03 2.79 6.11
C ALA A 189 18.35 2.64 7.61
N GLU A 190 17.54 3.28 8.44
CA GLU A 190 17.75 3.33 9.90
C GLU A 190 17.58 1.99 10.60
N PHE A 191 16.65 1.13 10.12
CA PHE A 191 16.37 -0.18 10.72
C PHE A 191 15.72 -1.13 9.71
N ASP A 192 15.91 -2.45 9.94
CA ASP A 192 15.46 -3.53 9.03
C ASP A 192 14.32 -4.38 9.59
N SER A 193 13.91 -4.13 10.84
CA SER A 193 12.74 -4.77 11.44
C SER A 193 11.97 -3.78 12.31
N ALA A 194 10.66 -3.98 12.41
CA ALA A 194 9.80 -3.20 13.27
C ALA A 194 8.64 -4.04 13.80
N MET A 195 8.15 -3.66 14.97
CA MET A 195 6.93 -4.19 15.60
C MET A 195 6.06 -3.02 16.03
N MET A 196 4.75 -3.11 15.76
CA MET A 196 3.79 -2.08 16.12
C MET A 196 2.54 -2.72 16.70
N ARG A 197 1.96 -2.10 17.73
CA ARG A 197 0.61 -2.45 18.19
C ARG A 197 -0.33 -1.28 18.00
N LEU A 198 -1.45 -1.58 17.37
CA LEU A 198 -2.58 -0.69 17.23
C LEU A 198 -3.77 -1.23 18.02
N ARG A 199 -4.60 -0.32 18.53
CA ARG A 199 -5.90 -0.62 19.12
C ARG A 199 -6.97 0.20 18.43
N VAL A 200 -8.09 -0.43 18.09
CA VAL A 200 -9.32 0.29 17.74
C VAL A 200 -9.90 0.84 19.04
N ALA A 201 -9.76 2.16 19.24
CA ALA A 201 -10.06 2.85 20.49
C ALA A 201 -11.49 3.41 20.55
N SER A 202 -12.12 3.63 19.38
CA SER A 202 -13.48 4.14 19.23
C SER A 202 -14.24 3.42 18.10
N GLY A 203 -15.47 3.85 17.83
CA GLY A 203 -16.30 3.25 16.79
C GLY A 203 -16.86 1.88 17.14
N GLU A 204 -17.52 1.27 16.17
CA GLU A 204 -18.26 0.00 16.34
C GLU A 204 -17.36 -1.20 16.66
N TYR A 205 -16.11 -1.19 16.17
CA TYR A 205 -15.13 -2.26 16.38
C TYR A 205 -14.18 -2.01 17.57
N ARG A 206 -14.57 -1.09 18.47
CA ARG A 206 -13.76 -0.75 19.65
C ARG A 206 -13.33 -2.00 20.41
N GLY A 207 -12.04 -2.05 20.77
CA GLY A 207 -11.45 -3.13 21.55
C GLY A 207 -10.62 -4.12 20.72
N VAL A 208 -10.74 -4.12 19.39
CA VAL A 208 -9.85 -4.91 18.53
C VAL A 208 -8.41 -4.44 18.69
N ILE A 209 -7.48 -5.40 18.83
CA ILE A 209 -6.03 -5.17 18.87
C ILE A 209 -5.43 -5.74 17.60
N ALA A 210 -4.42 -5.06 17.06
CA ALA A 210 -3.63 -5.55 15.95
C ALA A 210 -2.14 -5.38 16.22
N ASP A 211 -1.39 -6.47 16.13
CA ASP A 211 0.06 -6.49 16.15
C ASP A 211 0.60 -6.65 14.73
N PHE A 212 1.64 -5.91 14.45
CA PHE A 212 2.36 -5.96 13.17
C PHE A 212 3.82 -6.30 13.45
N TYR A 213 4.35 -7.22 12.68
CA TYR A 213 5.76 -7.56 12.66
C TYR A 213 6.28 -7.56 11.23
N VAL A 214 7.30 -6.76 10.96
CA VAL A 214 7.98 -6.70 9.66
C VAL A 214 9.49 -6.87 9.81
N ASN A 215 10.09 -7.64 8.90
CA ASN A 215 11.52 -7.86 8.85
C ASN A 215 11.98 -8.11 7.41
N ARG A 216 12.87 -7.28 6.88
CA ARG A 216 13.43 -7.44 5.52
C ARG A 216 14.80 -8.10 5.47
N LYS A 217 15.27 -8.66 6.59
CA LYS A 217 16.49 -9.48 6.71
C LYS A 217 16.22 -10.81 7.39
N SER A 218 15.06 -11.38 7.14
CA SER A 218 14.69 -12.71 7.63
C SER A 218 15.36 -13.81 6.81
N ASN A 219 15.38 -15.02 7.36
CA ASN A 219 15.81 -16.23 6.66
C ASN A 219 14.68 -16.85 5.81
N CYS A 220 13.47 -16.33 5.89
CA CYS A 220 12.30 -16.81 5.15
C CYS A 220 11.52 -15.66 4.51
N ASP A 221 10.71 -16.01 3.53
CA ASP A 221 9.66 -15.14 3.00
C ASP A 221 8.32 -15.57 3.60
N MET A 222 7.64 -14.66 4.31
CA MET A 222 6.39 -14.92 5.00
C MET A 222 5.43 -13.75 4.86
N ARG A 223 4.15 -14.02 4.63
CA ARG A 223 3.07 -13.03 4.60
C ARG A 223 1.82 -13.67 5.16
N GLU A 224 1.52 -13.41 6.42
CA GLU A 224 0.45 -14.07 7.14
C GLU A 224 -0.37 -13.09 7.96
N ILE A 225 -1.65 -13.43 8.13
CA ILE A 225 -2.55 -12.81 9.09
C ILE A 225 -3.06 -13.91 10.01
N ALA A 226 -2.73 -13.84 11.29
CA ALA A 226 -3.36 -14.66 12.30
C ALA A 226 -4.49 -13.87 12.98
N VAL A 227 -5.57 -14.55 13.30
CA VAL A 227 -6.72 -13.98 14.00
C VAL A 227 -7.01 -14.84 15.21
N GLU A 228 -7.21 -14.18 16.33
CA GLU A 228 -7.68 -14.78 17.55
C GLU A 228 -8.99 -14.11 17.98
N PHE A 229 -10.02 -14.93 18.12
CA PHE A 229 -11.28 -14.61 18.77
C PHE A 229 -11.31 -15.32 20.13
N PRO A 230 -12.19 -14.94 21.07
CA PRO A 230 -12.25 -15.60 22.40
C PRO A 230 -12.40 -17.12 22.39
N LYS A 231 -12.90 -17.69 21.29
CA LYS A 231 -13.19 -19.15 21.18
C LYS A 231 -12.55 -19.83 19.98
N SER A 232 -11.82 -19.08 19.14
CA SER A 232 -11.21 -19.62 17.92
C SER A 232 -9.96 -18.87 17.52
N ARG A 233 -9.04 -19.56 16.88
CA ARG A 233 -7.85 -18.97 16.26
C ARG A 233 -7.60 -19.62 14.91
N TYR A 234 -7.22 -18.81 13.91
CA TYR A 234 -6.81 -19.31 12.60
C TYR A 234 -5.77 -18.39 11.97
N THR A 235 -5.02 -18.91 11.01
CA THR A 235 -4.00 -18.17 10.27
C THR A 235 -4.28 -18.29 8.78
N VAL A 236 -4.08 -17.18 8.07
CA VAL A 236 -4.23 -17.10 6.61
C VAL A 236 -2.89 -16.67 6.03
N SER A 237 -2.32 -17.52 5.16
CA SER A 237 -1.16 -17.13 4.36
C SER A 237 -1.64 -16.33 3.15
N LEU A 238 -1.09 -15.13 2.97
CA LEU A 238 -1.39 -14.24 1.85
C LEU A 238 -0.66 -14.64 0.55
N ALA A 239 0.27 -15.59 0.65
CA ALA A 239 0.94 -16.20 -0.47
C ALA A 239 0.58 -17.69 -0.55
N ARG A 240 0.44 -18.19 -1.77
CA ARG A 240 0.42 -19.64 -2.01
C ARG A 240 1.83 -20.06 -2.37
N TYR A 241 2.31 -21.11 -1.70
CA TYR A 241 3.59 -21.73 -2.01
C TYR A 241 3.36 -22.99 -2.81
N THR A 242 4.24 -23.26 -3.79
CA THR A 242 4.32 -24.56 -4.44
C THR A 242 4.88 -25.59 -3.44
N PRO A 243 4.74 -26.90 -3.69
CA PRO A 243 5.38 -27.92 -2.87
C PRO A 243 6.91 -27.73 -2.74
N GLU A 244 7.52 -27.08 -3.72
CA GLU A 244 8.97 -26.77 -3.77
C GLU A 244 9.31 -25.48 -2.97
N GLY A 245 8.31 -24.80 -2.39
CA GLY A 245 8.48 -23.60 -1.56
C GLY A 245 8.58 -22.29 -2.33
N GLU A 246 8.28 -22.28 -3.64
CA GLU A 246 8.16 -21.08 -4.44
C GLU A 246 6.77 -20.46 -4.31
N ILE A 247 6.66 -19.14 -4.48
CA ILE A 247 5.35 -18.45 -4.46
C ILE A 247 4.58 -18.86 -5.73
N ALA A 248 3.50 -19.61 -5.56
CA ALA A 248 2.61 -19.95 -6.65
C ALA A 248 1.89 -18.70 -7.17
N HIS A 249 1.72 -18.62 -8.48
CA HIS A 249 0.93 -17.56 -9.11
C HIS A 249 -0.53 -17.62 -8.59
N VAL A 250 -0.88 -16.68 -7.74
CA VAL A 250 -2.29 -16.38 -7.42
C VAL A 250 -2.80 -15.44 -8.52
N PRO A 251 -4.11 -15.45 -8.87
CA PRO A 251 -4.67 -14.40 -9.73
C PRO A 251 -4.16 -13.05 -9.24
N ASP A 252 -3.47 -12.36 -10.12
CA ASP A 252 -2.50 -11.35 -9.76
C ASP A 252 -3.21 -10.18 -9.06
N SER A 253 -2.86 -9.92 -7.82
CA SER A 253 -3.34 -8.75 -7.08
C SER A 253 -3.05 -7.46 -7.84
N LEU A 254 -1.96 -7.41 -8.60
CA LEU A 254 -1.62 -6.29 -9.48
C LEU A 254 -2.62 -6.16 -10.63
N ASP A 255 -3.07 -7.25 -11.27
CA ASP A 255 -4.08 -7.17 -12.33
C ASP A 255 -5.41 -6.61 -11.81
N ASN A 256 -5.82 -7.05 -10.61
CA ASN A 256 -7.03 -6.54 -9.97
C ASN A 256 -6.90 -5.05 -9.65
N GLU A 257 -5.76 -4.62 -9.15
CA GLU A 257 -5.44 -3.24 -8.84
C GLU A 257 -5.49 -2.34 -10.08
N HIS A 258 -4.81 -2.75 -11.18
CA HIS A 258 -4.81 -1.99 -12.43
C HIS A 258 -6.20 -1.86 -13.03
N ARG A 259 -6.97 -2.96 -13.09
CA ARG A 259 -8.37 -2.94 -13.56
C ARG A 259 -9.24 -2.05 -12.69
N PHE A 260 -9.00 -2.03 -11.38
CA PHE A 260 -9.73 -1.15 -10.47
C PHE A 260 -9.39 0.31 -10.74
N PHE A 261 -8.11 0.66 -10.90
CA PHE A 261 -7.69 2.01 -11.25
C PHE A 261 -8.35 2.51 -12.55
N LEU A 262 -8.36 1.69 -13.61
CA LEU A 262 -9.02 2.06 -14.86
C LEU A 262 -10.53 2.27 -14.70
N LYS A 263 -11.21 1.49 -13.85
CA LYS A 263 -12.61 1.72 -13.50
C LYS A 263 -12.80 3.03 -12.73
N LEU A 264 -11.86 3.36 -11.85
CA LEU A 264 -11.88 4.62 -11.09
C LEU A 264 -11.75 5.82 -12.06
N LEU A 265 -10.86 5.76 -13.04
CA LEU A 265 -10.73 6.79 -14.09
C LEU A 265 -12.02 6.93 -14.93
N ALA A 266 -12.74 5.84 -15.16
CA ALA A 266 -14.04 5.85 -15.81
C ALA A 266 -15.20 6.34 -14.91
N GLY A 267 -14.90 6.89 -13.74
CA GLY A 267 -15.88 7.46 -12.82
C GLY A 267 -16.58 6.45 -11.89
N ALA A 268 -16.15 5.19 -11.88
CA ALA A 268 -16.68 4.20 -10.96
C ALA A 268 -15.96 4.23 -9.59
N CYS A 269 -16.68 3.91 -8.50
CA CYS A 269 -16.09 3.72 -7.17
C CYS A 269 -15.29 4.92 -6.61
N THR A 270 -15.69 6.15 -6.95
CA THR A 270 -14.95 7.38 -6.58
C THR A 270 -14.79 7.57 -5.06
N ASP A 271 -15.78 7.21 -4.26
CA ASP A 271 -15.70 7.30 -2.78
C ASP A 271 -14.67 6.33 -2.20
N TRP A 272 -14.58 5.14 -2.79
CA TRP A 272 -13.55 4.19 -2.40
C TRP A 272 -12.15 4.72 -2.78
N GLY A 273 -12.00 5.28 -3.98
CA GLY A 273 -10.75 5.87 -4.44
C GLY A 273 -10.23 6.97 -3.52
N ARG A 274 -11.11 7.91 -3.12
CA ARG A 274 -10.75 8.96 -2.15
C ARG A 274 -10.33 8.40 -0.80
N ARG A 275 -11.06 7.42 -0.27
CA ARG A 275 -10.68 6.76 0.99
C ARG A 275 -9.37 6.01 0.87
N ALA A 276 -9.11 5.35 -0.25
CA ALA A 276 -7.86 4.63 -0.47
C ALA A 276 -6.65 5.57 -0.49
N ALA A 277 -6.77 6.75 -1.11
CA ALA A 277 -5.71 7.77 -1.10
C ALA A 277 -5.47 8.29 0.33
N GLN A 278 -6.54 8.60 1.09
CA GLN A 278 -6.41 9.01 2.50
C GLN A 278 -5.80 7.90 3.36
N ASN A 279 -6.24 6.65 3.20
CA ASN A 279 -5.65 5.51 3.92
C ASN A 279 -4.15 5.37 3.62
N ALA A 280 -3.72 5.64 2.39
CA ALA A 280 -2.29 5.61 2.05
C ALA A 280 -1.50 6.71 2.78
N ALA A 281 -2.04 7.92 2.90
CA ALA A 281 -1.44 8.98 3.70
C ALA A 281 -1.42 8.62 5.20
N ASP A 282 -2.50 8.03 5.71
CA ASP A 282 -2.57 7.55 7.09
C ASP A 282 -1.55 6.43 7.37
N CYS A 283 -1.29 5.53 6.41
CA CYS A 283 -0.21 4.54 6.52
C CYS A 283 1.15 5.23 6.68
N VAL A 284 1.46 6.24 5.86
CA VAL A 284 2.71 7.00 5.96
C VAL A 284 2.80 7.69 7.32
N ARG A 285 1.72 8.34 7.76
CA ARG A 285 1.65 9.01 9.08
C ARG A 285 1.89 8.03 10.23
N MET A 286 1.30 6.85 10.20
CA MET A 286 1.51 5.81 11.21
C MET A 286 2.93 5.25 11.19
N CYS A 287 3.60 5.23 10.04
CA CYS A 287 5.00 4.83 9.90
C CYS A 287 5.99 5.94 10.30
N GLY A 288 5.60 7.20 10.20
CA GLY A 288 6.47 8.37 10.48
C GLY A 288 6.41 8.89 11.91
N GLY A 289 5.62 8.28 12.78
CA GLY A 289 5.49 8.66 14.20
C GLY A 289 6.68 8.23 15.09
N VAL A 290 7.90 8.26 14.52
CA VAL A 290 9.16 7.96 15.23
C VAL A 290 10.10 9.15 15.10
#